data_a36bc991c58b0ad64851cc595c2b2c79
#
_entry.id   a36bc991c58b0ad64851cc595c2b2c79
#
_cell.length_a   1.000
_cell.length_b   1.000
_cell.length_c   1.000
_cell.angle_alpha   90.00
_cell.angle_beta   90.00
_cell.angle_gamma   90.00
#
_symmetry.space_group_name_H-M   'P 1'
#
loop_
_entity.id
_entity.type
_entity.pdbx_description
1 polymer ?
#
loop_
_entity_poly.entity_id
_entity_poly.type
_entity_poly.pdbx_seq_one_letter_code
_entity_poly.pdbx_strand_id
1 'polypeptide(L)'
;MQIKAVIVDDEQHSLETTDILVRKYCPGVLVTGLADSPEKGIALIDALKPQLVFLDIAMPRMNGFEMLQYVHFTEFDIIFTTAYDAYAIKAFKVNAIDYLLKPIEPEELIRAVDKVKTKLEKNLHLNRIDEILSSSGMQGFRKNKLALPVEGKIAMIEFDDIIFCESDGNYTNIRLADKKSIMVSRTLKDIENMLPQKVFLRIHHSFVVNINHIKEYIRGEGGEVLLSNGDQLRVSRNRKDELLAILNR
;
A
#
# COMPACT_ATOMS: atom_id res chain seq x y z
N MET A 1 15.53 -7.42 14.17
CA MET A 1 15.26 -6.45 13.08
C MET A 1 15.15 -5.07 13.67
N GLN A 2 15.76 -4.07 13.05
CA GLN A 2 15.70 -2.68 13.52
C GLN A 2 14.85 -1.89 12.52
N ILE A 3 13.81 -1.20 12.98
CA ILE A 3 12.87 -0.43 12.17
C ILE A 3 13.38 1.01 12.10
N LYS A 4 13.72 1.51 10.92
CA LYS A 4 14.09 2.92 10.73
C LYS A 4 12.83 3.78 10.77
N ALA A 5 12.85 4.83 11.60
CA ALA A 5 11.73 5.74 11.77
C ALA A 5 12.12 7.20 11.56
N VAL A 6 11.17 7.99 11.08
CA VAL A 6 11.21 9.46 11.04
C VAL A 6 10.07 9.99 11.88
N ILE A 7 10.30 11.09 12.61
CA ILE A 7 9.28 11.80 13.39
C ILE A 7 9.10 13.18 12.78
N VAL A 8 7.85 13.57 12.52
CA VAL A 8 7.46 14.87 11.95
C VAL A 8 6.44 15.53 12.86
N ASP A 9 6.79 16.69 13.42
CA ASP A 9 5.96 17.42 14.38
C ASP A 9 6.47 18.87 14.44
N ASP A 10 5.63 19.86 14.24
CA ASP A 10 6.04 21.27 14.25
C ASP A 10 6.29 21.83 15.65
N GLU A 11 5.79 21.15 16.69
CA GLU A 11 6.06 21.49 18.06
C GLU A 11 7.36 20.83 18.55
N GLN A 12 8.42 21.61 18.72
CA GLN A 12 9.75 21.12 19.16
C GLN A 12 9.67 20.23 20.40
N HIS A 13 8.86 20.61 21.38
CA HIS A 13 8.70 19.82 22.62
C HIS A 13 8.04 18.47 22.37
N SER A 14 7.02 18.42 21.52
CA SER A 14 6.34 17.17 21.10
C SER A 14 7.28 16.27 20.32
N LEU A 15 8.06 16.84 19.41
CA LEU A 15 9.08 16.16 18.61
C LEU A 15 10.12 15.46 19.49
N GLU A 16 10.71 16.20 20.45
CA GLU A 16 11.69 15.67 21.40
C GLU A 16 11.08 14.63 22.34
N THR A 17 9.88 14.89 22.86
CA THR A 17 9.18 13.95 23.74
C THR A 17 8.90 12.62 23.03
N THR A 18 8.42 12.67 21.79
CA THR A 18 8.16 11.46 20.98
C THR A 18 9.47 10.69 20.73
N ASP A 19 10.57 11.36 20.39
CA ASP A 19 11.88 10.71 20.21
C ASP A 19 12.36 10.02 21.50
N ILE A 20 12.25 10.69 22.65
CA ILE A 20 12.61 10.13 23.97
C ILE A 20 11.77 8.89 24.27
N LEU A 21 10.45 8.96 24.08
CA LEU A 21 9.54 7.84 24.33
C LEU A 21 9.86 6.64 23.43
N VAL A 22 10.06 6.88 22.13
CA VAL A 22 10.42 5.83 21.17
C VAL A 22 11.73 5.16 21.55
N ARG A 23 12.78 5.93 21.85
CA ARG A 23 14.10 5.39 22.26
C ARG A 23 14.02 4.61 23.55
N LYS A 24 13.22 5.06 24.52
CA LYS A 24 13.11 4.45 25.84
C LYS A 24 12.26 3.18 25.83
N TYR A 25 11.12 3.19 25.14
CA TYR A 25 10.13 2.13 25.24
C TYR A 25 10.05 1.21 23.99
N CYS A 26 10.65 1.63 22.87
CA CYS A 26 10.64 0.87 21.63
C CYS A 26 12.06 0.56 21.11
N PRO A 27 12.87 -0.25 21.83
CA PRO A 27 14.30 -0.44 21.51
C PRO A 27 14.55 -1.07 20.13
N GLY A 28 13.52 -1.63 19.48
CA GLY A 28 13.59 -2.13 18.10
C GLY A 28 13.40 -1.05 17.02
N VAL A 29 13.14 0.21 17.41
CA VAL A 29 12.97 1.35 16.49
C VAL A 29 14.19 2.25 16.55
N LEU A 30 14.77 2.56 15.39
CA LEU A 30 15.85 3.52 15.24
C LEU A 30 15.29 4.80 14.62
N VAL A 31 15.20 5.86 15.42
CA VAL A 31 14.86 7.19 14.91
C VAL A 31 16.04 7.73 14.12
N THR A 32 15.89 7.87 12.82
CA THR A 32 16.92 8.29 11.85
C THR A 32 16.79 9.74 11.43
N GLY A 33 15.63 10.38 11.70
CA GLY A 33 15.40 11.78 11.36
C GLY A 33 14.26 12.38 12.17
N LEU A 34 14.42 13.69 12.47
CA LEU A 34 13.43 14.54 13.12
C LEU A 34 13.13 15.73 12.21
N ALA A 35 11.87 16.04 11.97
CA ALA A 35 11.45 17.16 11.15
C ALA A 35 10.46 18.04 11.91
N ASP A 36 10.75 19.34 11.99
CA ASP A 36 9.95 20.37 12.64
C ASP A 36 8.98 21.08 11.70
N SER A 37 8.80 20.55 10.48
CA SER A 37 7.88 21.08 9.49
C SER A 37 7.54 20.06 8.43
N PRO A 38 6.38 20.21 7.73
CA PRO A 38 5.98 19.32 6.63
C PRO A 38 7.03 19.23 5.52
N GLU A 39 7.62 20.35 5.13
CA GLU A 39 8.61 20.42 4.05
C GLU A 39 9.87 19.62 4.38
N LYS A 40 10.38 19.74 5.62
CA LYS A 40 11.50 18.93 6.11
C LYS A 40 11.12 17.46 6.23
N GLY A 41 9.88 17.16 6.65
CA GLY A 41 9.32 15.82 6.72
C GLY A 41 9.34 15.11 5.39
N ILE A 42 8.83 15.75 4.33
CA ILE A 42 8.86 15.25 2.95
C ILE A 42 10.30 14.93 2.53
N ALA A 43 11.21 15.91 2.68
CA ALA A 43 12.60 15.75 2.28
C ALA A 43 13.30 14.58 3.03
N LEU A 44 13.07 14.43 4.34
CA LEU A 44 13.65 13.35 5.14
C LEU A 44 13.08 11.98 4.77
N ILE A 45 11.77 11.87 4.56
CA ILE A 45 11.14 10.61 4.18
C ILE A 45 11.67 10.14 2.83
N ASP A 46 11.75 11.03 1.84
CA ASP A 46 12.24 10.70 0.51
C ASP A 46 13.73 10.32 0.50
N ALA A 47 14.55 11.00 1.33
CA ALA A 47 15.98 10.74 1.41
C ALA A 47 16.33 9.48 2.22
N LEU A 48 15.70 9.29 3.39
CA LEU A 48 16.04 8.22 4.33
C LEU A 48 15.27 6.93 4.10
N LYS A 49 14.16 6.98 3.37
CA LYS A 49 13.27 5.83 3.06
C LYS A 49 12.98 5.01 4.32
N PRO A 50 12.35 5.62 5.34
CA PRO A 50 12.06 4.95 6.61
C PRO A 50 11.02 3.85 6.41
N GLN A 51 10.92 2.95 7.37
CA GLN A 51 9.86 1.93 7.43
C GLN A 51 8.66 2.38 8.27
N LEU A 52 8.85 3.40 9.11
CA LEU A 52 7.84 3.95 10.00
C LEU A 52 7.96 5.49 10.03
N VAL A 53 6.82 6.15 9.99
CA VAL A 53 6.73 7.61 10.19
C VAL A 53 5.76 7.88 11.33
N PHE A 54 6.24 8.57 12.36
CA PHE A 54 5.38 9.23 13.35
C PHE A 54 5.06 10.62 12.79
N LEU A 55 3.79 10.96 12.64
CA LEU A 55 3.38 12.16 11.91
C LEU A 55 2.32 12.92 12.69
N ASP A 56 2.62 14.15 13.06
CA ASP A 56 1.57 15.05 13.54
C ASP A 56 0.61 15.44 12.40
N ILE A 57 -0.64 15.56 12.77
CA ILE A 57 -1.70 15.97 11.81
C ILE A 57 -1.81 17.48 11.76
N ALA A 58 -1.74 18.14 12.89
CA ALA A 58 -2.11 19.54 13.05
C ALA A 58 -0.91 20.50 12.90
N MET A 59 -0.25 20.46 11.75
CA MET A 59 0.87 21.35 11.45
C MET A 59 0.43 22.61 10.69
N PRO A 60 1.09 23.77 10.91
CA PRO A 60 0.81 25.01 10.20
C PRO A 60 1.03 24.89 8.69
N ARG A 61 0.22 25.60 7.91
CA ARG A 61 0.27 25.70 6.44
C ARG A 61 -0.06 24.43 5.68
N MET A 62 0.36 23.26 6.15
CA MET A 62 0.12 21.97 5.50
C MET A 62 -0.07 20.92 6.59
N ASN A 63 -1.26 20.33 6.69
CA ASN A 63 -1.50 19.27 7.67
C ASN A 63 -0.83 17.95 7.26
N GLY A 64 -0.74 17.00 8.21
CA GLY A 64 -0.08 15.72 7.98
C GLY A 64 -0.66 14.91 6.82
N PHE A 65 -1.98 14.97 6.60
CA PHE A 65 -2.63 14.28 5.47
C PHE A 65 -2.28 14.93 4.11
N GLU A 66 -2.21 16.25 4.07
CA GLU A 66 -1.80 16.99 2.88
C GLU A 66 -0.33 16.71 2.57
N MET A 67 0.54 16.71 3.61
CA MET A 67 1.96 16.40 3.46
C MET A 67 2.21 15.06 2.75
N LEU A 68 1.44 14.03 3.09
CA LEU A 68 1.57 12.70 2.48
C LEU A 68 1.32 12.69 0.96
N GLN A 69 0.60 13.67 0.41
CA GLN A 69 0.37 13.78 -1.03
C GLN A 69 1.61 14.23 -1.81
N TYR A 70 2.59 14.83 -1.13
CA TYR A 70 3.82 15.35 -1.73
C TYR A 70 5.03 14.43 -1.50
N VAL A 71 4.89 13.37 -0.70
CA VAL A 71 5.94 12.36 -0.48
C VAL A 71 6.01 11.42 -1.67
N HIS A 72 7.22 11.23 -2.24
CA HIS A 72 7.43 10.34 -3.38
C HIS A 72 7.67 8.89 -2.95
N PHE A 73 8.39 8.70 -1.85
CA PHE A 73 8.59 7.37 -1.26
C PHE A 73 7.36 6.99 -0.44
N THR A 74 6.68 5.90 -0.77
CA THR A 74 5.40 5.50 -0.16
C THR A 74 5.45 4.16 0.57
N GLU A 75 6.63 3.53 0.67
CA GLU A 75 6.79 2.20 1.27
C GLU A 75 7.09 2.28 2.78
N PHE A 76 6.25 2.97 3.53
CA PHE A 76 6.36 3.09 4.99
C PHE A 76 5.00 2.97 5.68
N ASP A 77 5.03 2.61 6.94
CA ASP A 77 3.87 2.61 7.82
C ASP A 77 3.75 3.95 8.56
N ILE A 78 2.53 4.35 8.89
CA ILE A 78 2.25 5.62 9.56
C ILE A 78 1.61 5.35 10.91
N ILE A 79 2.12 6.03 11.96
CA ILE A 79 1.45 6.23 13.23
C ILE A 79 1.23 7.73 13.37
N PHE A 80 -0.04 8.16 13.38
CA PHE A 80 -0.34 9.56 13.63
C PHE A 80 -0.20 9.89 15.11
N THR A 81 0.32 11.10 15.39
CA THR A 81 0.42 11.66 16.73
C THR A 81 -0.25 13.03 16.71
N THR A 82 -1.23 13.31 17.58
CA THR A 82 -1.94 14.59 17.51
C THR A 82 -2.68 14.91 18.83
N ALA A 83 -2.95 16.19 19.04
CA ALA A 83 -3.76 16.65 20.18
C ALA A 83 -5.29 16.53 19.92
N TYR A 84 -5.72 16.18 18.71
CA TYR A 84 -7.11 16.23 18.32
C TYR A 84 -7.69 14.84 18.03
N ASP A 85 -8.73 14.44 18.75
CA ASP A 85 -9.45 13.17 18.59
C ASP A 85 -10.31 13.10 17.31
N ALA A 86 -10.76 14.25 16.81
CA ALA A 86 -11.64 14.33 15.64
C ALA A 86 -11.03 13.80 14.32
N TYR A 87 -9.70 13.63 14.23
CA TYR A 87 -9.03 13.15 13.03
C TYR A 87 -8.86 11.63 12.97
N ALA A 88 -9.21 10.89 14.02
CA ALA A 88 -9.09 9.42 14.05
C ALA A 88 -9.80 8.75 12.87
N ILE A 89 -11.00 9.23 12.49
CA ILE A 89 -11.78 8.70 11.36
C ILE A 89 -11.05 8.92 10.01
N LYS A 90 -10.32 10.04 9.86
CA LYS A 90 -9.53 10.31 8.65
C LYS A 90 -8.26 9.47 8.58
N ALA A 91 -7.65 9.15 9.72
CA ALA A 91 -6.47 8.28 9.80
C ALA A 91 -6.75 6.88 9.24
N PHE A 92 -7.94 6.34 9.46
CA PHE A 92 -8.36 5.06 8.85
C PHE A 92 -8.38 5.10 7.32
N LYS A 93 -8.71 6.25 6.72
CA LYS A 93 -8.79 6.40 5.24
C LYS A 93 -7.42 6.38 4.55
N VAL A 94 -6.34 6.70 5.26
CA VAL A 94 -4.98 6.70 4.73
C VAL A 94 -4.16 5.48 5.17
N ASN A 95 -4.82 4.44 5.71
CA ASN A 95 -4.16 3.21 6.14
C ASN A 95 -3.07 3.39 7.21
N ALA A 96 -3.25 4.34 8.09
CA ALA A 96 -2.38 4.42 9.26
C ALA A 96 -2.46 3.13 10.08
N ILE A 97 -1.32 2.70 10.62
CA ILE A 97 -1.28 1.53 11.51
C ILE A 97 -1.96 1.84 12.83
N ASP A 98 -1.77 3.06 13.30
CA ASP A 98 -2.38 3.52 14.55
C ASP A 98 -2.49 5.05 14.62
N TYR A 99 -3.12 5.49 15.71
CA TYR A 99 -3.38 6.88 16.02
C TYR A 99 -3.18 7.09 17.52
N LEU A 100 -2.26 7.98 17.88
CA LEU A 100 -1.90 8.28 19.28
C LEU A 100 -2.31 9.70 19.63
N LEU A 101 -3.05 9.86 20.73
CA LEU A 101 -3.37 11.16 21.26
C LEU A 101 -2.21 11.71 22.11
N LYS A 102 -1.94 13.00 21.98
CA LYS A 102 -1.02 13.70 22.86
C LYS A 102 -1.75 14.10 24.17
N PRO A 103 -1.13 13.90 25.36
CA PRO A 103 0.19 13.34 25.59
C PRO A 103 0.24 11.83 25.29
N ILE A 104 1.30 11.38 24.62
CA ILE A 104 1.46 9.97 24.20
C ILE A 104 1.75 9.11 25.42
N GLU A 105 0.86 8.15 25.68
CA GLU A 105 1.06 7.17 26.75
C GLU A 105 2.00 6.04 26.28
N PRO A 106 2.99 5.64 27.12
CA PRO A 106 3.98 4.63 26.72
C PRO A 106 3.36 3.29 26.30
N GLU A 107 2.29 2.86 26.95
CA GLU A 107 1.60 1.60 26.63
C GLU A 107 0.94 1.65 25.26
N GLU A 108 0.39 2.80 24.86
CA GLU A 108 -0.21 3.00 23.53
C GLU A 108 0.85 3.02 22.45
N LEU A 109 1.96 3.73 22.71
CA LEU A 109 3.11 3.75 21.81
C LEU A 109 3.67 2.34 21.55
N ILE A 110 3.88 1.55 22.61
CA ILE A 110 4.35 0.16 22.48
C ILE A 110 3.40 -0.66 21.64
N ARG A 111 2.08 -0.59 21.89
CA ARG A 111 1.07 -1.33 21.12
C ARG A 111 1.07 -0.93 19.65
N ALA A 112 1.17 0.35 19.35
CA ALA A 112 1.22 0.85 17.98
C ALA A 112 2.47 0.35 17.24
N VAL A 113 3.64 0.42 17.87
CA VAL A 113 4.91 -0.09 17.31
C VAL A 113 4.88 -1.62 17.13
N ASP A 114 4.27 -2.35 18.05
CA ASP A 114 4.16 -3.82 17.92
C ASP A 114 3.24 -4.24 16.75
N LYS A 115 2.22 -3.45 16.41
CA LYS A 115 1.45 -3.66 15.17
C LYS A 115 2.35 -3.52 13.93
N VAL A 116 3.22 -2.50 13.90
CA VAL A 116 4.19 -2.30 12.80
C VAL A 116 5.16 -3.49 12.71
N LYS A 117 5.76 -3.92 13.84
CA LYS A 117 6.66 -5.09 13.88
C LYS A 117 5.98 -6.33 13.31
N THR A 118 4.78 -6.63 13.80
CA THR A 118 3.99 -7.80 13.36
C THR A 118 3.72 -7.77 11.86
N LYS A 119 3.41 -6.60 11.30
CA LYS A 119 3.19 -6.43 9.86
C LYS A 119 4.47 -6.67 9.07
N LEU A 120 5.59 -6.07 9.50
CA LEU A 120 6.89 -6.23 8.83
C LEU A 120 7.40 -7.67 8.91
N GLU A 121 7.23 -8.37 10.04
CA GLU A 121 7.58 -9.78 10.18
C GLU A 121 6.76 -10.68 9.26
N LYS A 122 5.44 -10.45 9.16
CA LYS A 122 4.58 -11.16 8.19
C LYS A 122 5.06 -10.95 6.77
N ASN A 123 5.41 -9.73 6.39
CA ASN A 123 5.94 -9.43 5.05
C ASN A 123 7.29 -10.12 4.79
N LEU A 124 8.18 -10.19 5.78
CA LEU A 124 9.46 -10.92 5.68
C LEU A 124 9.25 -12.42 5.54
N HIS A 125 8.31 -13.02 6.28
CA HIS A 125 7.97 -14.44 6.13
C HIS A 125 7.42 -14.76 4.75
N LEU A 126 6.59 -13.88 4.20
CA LEU A 126 6.05 -14.01 2.84
C LEU A 126 7.16 -13.93 1.78
N ASN A 127 8.07 -12.97 1.91
CA ASN A 127 9.22 -12.83 0.99
C ASN A 127 10.16 -14.05 1.09
N ARG A 128 10.42 -14.58 2.30
CA ARG A 128 11.19 -15.82 2.51
C ARG A 128 10.54 -17.04 1.90
N ILE A 129 9.22 -17.18 2.05
CA ILE A 129 8.46 -18.26 1.39
C ILE A 129 8.59 -18.11 -0.13
N ASP A 130 8.53 -16.86 -0.64
CA ASP A 130 8.73 -16.58 -2.05
C ASP A 130 10.14 -16.91 -2.56
N GLU A 131 11.17 -16.65 -1.77
CA GLU A 131 12.55 -17.04 -2.07
C GLU A 131 12.75 -18.57 -2.03
N ILE A 132 12.23 -19.23 -1.02
CA ILE A 132 12.31 -20.71 -0.87
C ILE A 132 11.56 -21.40 -2.02
N LEU A 133 10.38 -20.91 -2.38
CA LEU A 133 9.61 -21.46 -3.48
C LEU A 133 10.24 -21.17 -4.84
N SER A 134 10.97 -20.04 -5.00
CA SER A 134 11.74 -19.74 -6.22
C SER A 134 13.04 -20.52 -6.34
N SER A 135 13.71 -20.84 -5.21
CA SER A 135 14.98 -21.57 -5.19
C SER A 135 14.81 -23.10 -5.24
N SER A 136 13.65 -23.64 -4.87
CA SER A 136 13.42 -25.08 -4.78
C SER A 136 13.05 -25.78 -6.10
N GLY A 137 13.21 -25.12 -7.25
CA GLY A 137 12.94 -25.74 -8.56
C GLY A 137 11.47 -26.12 -8.82
N MET A 138 10.57 -25.78 -7.92
CA MET A 138 9.11 -25.98 -8.04
C MET A 138 8.44 -24.96 -9.02
N GLN A 139 9.15 -24.56 -10.06
CA GLN A 139 8.63 -23.66 -11.11
C GLN A 139 7.38 -24.24 -11.83
N GLY A 140 7.14 -25.55 -11.71
CA GLY A 140 5.97 -26.20 -12.33
C GLY A 140 4.63 -25.90 -11.67
N PHE A 141 4.61 -25.61 -10.36
CA PHE A 141 3.36 -25.37 -9.61
C PHE A 141 2.89 -23.91 -9.61
N ARG A 142 3.76 -22.95 -9.96
CA ARG A 142 3.46 -21.50 -10.00
C ARG A 142 2.95 -21.00 -11.35
N LYS A 143 2.93 -21.85 -12.38
CA LYS A 143 2.66 -21.35 -13.75
C LYS A 143 1.30 -20.69 -13.92
N ASN A 144 0.35 -20.86 -12.98
CA ASN A 144 -1.01 -20.36 -13.18
C ASN A 144 -1.69 -19.72 -11.95
N LYS A 145 -0.98 -19.46 -10.83
CA LYS A 145 -1.62 -18.98 -9.59
C LYS A 145 -0.93 -17.76 -9.00
N LEU A 146 -1.76 -16.83 -8.51
CA LEU A 146 -1.34 -15.71 -7.68
C LEU A 146 -1.45 -16.10 -6.21
N ALA A 147 -0.35 -16.01 -5.46
CA ALA A 147 -0.33 -16.24 -4.03
C ALA A 147 -0.45 -14.90 -3.28
N LEU A 148 -1.51 -14.72 -2.49
CA LEU A 148 -1.77 -13.50 -1.76
C LEU A 148 -2.04 -13.76 -0.28
N PRO A 149 -1.44 -12.96 0.63
CA PRO A 149 -1.80 -13.00 2.04
C PRO A 149 -3.18 -12.36 2.25
N VAL A 150 -4.12 -13.11 2.78
CA VAL A 150 -5.46 -12.65 3.11
C VAL A 150 -5.82 -13.18 4.49
N GLU A 151 -6.13 -12.29 5.44
CA GLU A 151 -6.62 -12.64 6.80
C GLU A 151 -5.85 -13.76 7.50
N GLY A 152 -4.50 -13.71 7.46
CA GLY A 152 -3.64 -14.69 8.13
C GLY A 152 -3.48 -16.02 7.38
N LYS A 153 -4.00 -16.12 6.14
CA LYS A 153 -3.87 -17.27 5.24
C LYS A 153 -3.21 -16.82 3.93
N ILE A 154 -2.67 -17.78 3.18
CA ILE A 154 -2.22 -17.51 1.80
C ILE A 154 -3.33 -18.02 0.87
N ALA A 155 -4.02 -17.09 0.20
CA ALA A 155 -4.95 -17.42 -0.86
C ALA A 155 -4.16 -17.72 -2.15
N MET A 156 -4.39 -18.90 -2.72
CA MET A 156 -3.84 -19.31 -4.01
C MET A 156 -4.95 -19.16 -5.06
N ILE A 157 -4.82 -18.14 -5.93
CA ILE A 157 -5.84 -17.75 -6.90
C ILE A 157 -5.32 -18.10 -8.29
N GLU A 158 -6.08 -18.89 -9.06
CA GLU A 158 -5.75 -19.14 -10.46
C GLU A 158 -5.80 -17.82 -11.25
N PHE A 159 -4.84 -17.60 -12.15
CA PHE A 159 -4.87 -16.39 -12.99
C PHE A 159 -6.13 -16.31 -13.86
N ASP A 160 -6.63 -17.44 -14.28
CA ASP A 160 -7.84 -17.52 -15.10
C ASP A 160 -9.11 -17.15 -14.33
N ASP A 161 -9.09 -17.24 -12.98
CA ASP A 161 -10.20 -16.80 -12.13
C ASP A 161 -10.19 -15.29 -11.87
N ILE A 162 -9.08 -14.58 -12.13
CA ILE A 162 -8.97 -13.15 -11.92
C ILE A 162 -9.51 -12.42 -13.15
N ILE A 163 -10.59 -11.66 -12.99
CA ILE A 163 -11.16 -10.83 -14.06
C ILE A 163 -10.42 -9.51 -14.18
N PHE A 164 -10.28 -8.79 -13.05
CA PHE A 164 -9.52 -7.54 -12.99
C PHE A 164 -9.12 -7.19 -11.56
N CYS A 165 -8.17 -6.27 -11.43
CA CYS A 165 -7.73 -5.69 -10.19
C CYS A 165 -8.01 -4.19 -10.20
N GLU A 166 -8.61 -3.68 -9.11
CA GLU A 166 -9.01 -2.29 -8.93
C GLU A 166 -8.24 -1.66 -7.77
N SER A 167 -7.69 -0.48 -7.99
CA SER A 167 -7.04 0.30 -6.95
C SER A 167 -8.07 0.91 -5.99
N ASP A 168 -7.87 0.73 -4.70
CA ASP A 168 -8.62 1.39 -3.64
C ASP A 168 -7.61 1.96 -2.62
N GLY A 169 -7.09 3.15 -2.92
CA GLY A 169 -6.00 3.77 -2.16
C GLY A 169 -4.73 2.89 -2.16
N ASN A 170 -4.30 2.46 -0.97
CA ASN A 170 -3.17 1.54 -0.79
C ASN A 170 -3.56 0.05 -0.85
N TYR A 171 -4.85 -0.24 -1.10
CA TYR A 171 -5.36 -1.59 -1.30
C TYR A 171 -5.62 -1.86 -2.78
N THR A 172 -5.66 -3.13 -3.09
CA THR A 172 -6.16 -3.60 -4.38
C THR A 172 -7.30 -4.57 -4.15
N ASN A 173 -8.41 -4.32 -4.83
CA ASN A 173 -9.56 -5.20 -4.84
C ASN A 173 -9.46 -6.10 -6.08
N ILE A 174 -9.34 -7.42 -5.88
CA ILE A 174 -9.22 -8.42 -6.94
C ILE A 174 -10.59 -9.04 -7.18
N ARG A 175 -11.14 -8.84 -8.37
CA ARG A 175 -12.45 -9.37 -8.78
C ARG A 175 -12.29 -10.73 -9.43
N LEU A 176 -13.02 -11.71 -8.92
CA LEU A 176 -12.96 -13.11 -9.37
C LEU A 176 -14.17 -13.49 -10.22
N ALA A 177 -13.99 -14.53 -11.02
CA ALA A 177 -15.03 -15.06 -11.92
C ALA A 177 -16.27 -15.59 -11.17
N ASP A 178 -16.10 -16.07 -9.94
CA ASP A 178 -17.18 -16.54 -9.06
C ASP A 178 -17.94 -15.40 -8.36
N LYS A 179 -17.77 -14.15 -8.80
CA LYS A 179 -18.33 -12.91 -8.23
C LYS A 179 -17.81 -12.54 -6.86
N LYS A 180 -16.83 -13.25 -6.30
CA LYS A 180 -16.14 -12.84 -5.09
C LYS A 180 -15.13 -11.76 -5.39
N SER A 181 -14.78 -11.02 -4.34
CA SER A 181 -13.70 -10.06 -4.37
C SER A 181 -12.76 -10.29 -3.19
N ILE A 182 -11.48 -10.11 -3.43
CA ILE A 182 -10.45 -10.21 -2.40
C ILE A 182 -9.75 -8.87 -2.31
N MET A 183 -9.82 -8.25 -1.14
CA MET A 183 -9.09 -7.03 -0.85
C MET A 183 -7.74 -7.38 -0.24
N VAL A 184 -6.67 -6.83 -0.81
CA VAL A 184 -5.30 -7.04 -0.34
C VAL A 184 -4.63 -5.71 -0.03
N SER A 185 -3.81 -5.67 1.03
CA SER A 185 -3.04 -4.51 1.44
C SER A 185 -1.75 -4.38 0.61
N ARG A 186 -1.91 -4.28 -0.71
CA ARG A 186 -0.86 -4.03 -1.70
C ARG A 186 -1.37 -3.03 -2.72
N THR A 187 -0.47 -2.19 -3.22
CA THR A 187 -0.84 -1.26 -4.29
C THR A 187 -1.13 -2.01 -5.59
N LEU A 188 -1.92 -1.38 -6.46
CA LEU A 188 -2.20 -1.96 -7.78
C LEU A 188 -0.92 -2.20 -8.60
N LYS A 189 0.11 -1.38 -8.42
CA LYS A 189 1.42 -1.56 -9.05
C LYS A 189 2.14 -2.82 -8.57
N ASP A 190 2.07 -3.12 -7.26
CA ASP A 190 2.68 -4.33 -6.71
C ASP A 190 1.98 -5.58 -7.23
N ILE A 191 0.64 -5.55 -7.29
CA ILE A 191 -0.14 -6.64 -7.87
C ILE A 191 0.16 -6.80 -9.36
N GLU A 192 0.22 -5.71 -10.14
CA GLU A 192 0.59 -5.73 -11.55
C GLU A 192 1.93 -6.43 -11.79
N ASN A 193 2.94 -6.15 -10.95
CA ASN A 193 4.27 -6.78 -11.03
C ASN A 193 4.26 -8.29 -10.73
N MET A 194 3.26 -8.79 -9.99
CA MET A 194 3.10 -10.21 -9.67
C MET A 194 2.31 -10.99 -10.74
N LEU A 195 1.62 -10.27 -11.63
CA LEU A 195 0.76 -10.85 -12.66
C LEU A 195 1.52 -11.04 -13.98
N PRO A 196 1.23 -12.10 -14.75
CA PRO A 196 1.84 -12.32 -16.07
C PRO A 196 1.44 -11.21 -17.05
N GLN A 197 2.39 -10.41 -17.49
CA GLN A 197 2.18 -9.25 -18.40
C GLN A 197 1.61 -9.63 -19.77
N LYS A 198 1.66 -10.92 -20.17
CA LYS A 198 1.04 -11.43 -21.40
C LYS A 198 -0.47 -11.61 -21.28
N VAL A 199 -0.98 -11.69 -20.05
CA VAL A 199 -2.39 -11.97 -19.74
C VAL A 199 -3.06 -10.78 -19.05
N PHE A 200 -2.29 -10.01 -18.30
CA PHE A 200 -2.81 -8.86 -17.56
C PHE A 200 -2.25 -7.56 -18.11
N LEU A 201 -3.15 -6.63 -18.40
CA LEU A 201 -2.81 -5.32 -18.95
C LEU A 201 -3.34 -4.21 -18.06
N ARG A 202 -2.50 -3.23 -17.78
CA ARG A 202 -2.95 -2.00 -17.11
C ARG A 202 -3.63 -1.07 -18.11
N ILE A 203 -4.95 -0.96 -18.02
CA ILE A 203 -5.75 -0.13 -18.92
C ILE A 203 -6.07 1.27 -18.38
N HIS A 204 -5.91 1.45 -17.05
CA HIS A 204 -6.18 2.72 -16.37
C HIS A 204 -5.28 2.87 -15.13
N HIS A 205 -5.15 4.09 -14.58
CA HIS A 205 -4.42 4.26 -13.32
C HIS A 205 -5.02 3.44 -12.18
N SER A 206 -6.31 3.12 -12.25
CA SER A 206 -7.03 2.34 -11.24
C SER A 206 -7.33 0.89 -11.65
N PHE A 207 -7.02 0.45 -12.88
CA PHE A 207 -7.44 -0.86 -13.34
C PHE A 207 -6.34 -1.63 -14.07
N VAL A 208 -6.13 -2.89 -13.65
CA VAL A 208 -5.40 -3.94 -14.38
C VAL A 208 -6.40 -5.02 -14.76
N VAL A 209 -6.55 -5.36 -16.02
CA VAL A 209 -7.54 -6.30 -16.53
C VAL A 209 -6.88 -7.56 -17.10
N ASN A 210 -7.52 -8.71 -16.90
CA ASN A 210 -7.19 -9.94 -17.61
C ASN A 210 -7.78 -9.88 -19.02
N ILE A 211 -6.94 -9.87 -20.03
CA ILE A 211 -7.36 -9.73 -21.44
C ILE A 211 -8.27 -10.87 -21.91
N ASN A 212 -8.14 -12.07 -21.33
CA ASN A 212 -8.98 -13.24 -21.64
C ASN A 212 -10.42 -13.05 -21.16
N HIS A 213 -10.67 -12.13 -20.24
CA HIS A 213 -12.00 -11.78 -19.75
C HIS A 213 -12.64 -10.59 -20.47
N ILE A 214 -11.96 -9.98 -21.44
CA ILE A 214 -12.54 -8.90 -22.26
C ILE A 214 -13.46 -9.52 -23.29
N LYS A 215 -14.76 -9.15 -23.26
CA LYS A 215 -15.76 -9.55 -24.26
C LYS A 215 -15.81 -8.58 -25.42
N GLU A 216 -15.82 -7.30 -25.10
CA GLU A 216 -16.01 -6.25 -26.09
C GLU A 216 -15.18 -5.01 -25.74
N TYR A 217 -14.75 -4.30 -26.79
CA TYR A 217 -14.20 -2.96 -26.66
C TYR A 217 -15.22 -1.96 -27.26
N ILE A 218 -15.72 -1.08 -26.40
CA ILE A 218 -16.71 -0.06 -26.75
C ILE A 218 -15.96 1.21 -27.14
N ARG A 219 -16.11 1.62 -28.41
CA ARG A 219 -15.50 2.85 -28.93
C ARG A 219 -16.21 4.08 -28.36
N GLY A 220 -15.45 5.07 -27.90
CA GLY A 220 -15.94 6.33 -27.36
C GLY A 220 -14.80 7.27 -27.04
N GLU A 221 -15.09 8.43 -26.39
CA GLU A 221 -14.10 9.36 -25.87
C GLU A 221 -13.36 8.69 -24.68
N GLY A 222 -12.18 8.09 -24.95
CA GLY A 222 -11.41 7.27 -24.02
C GLY A 222 -11.53 5.77 -24.28
N GLY A 223 -12.73 5.26 -24.61
CA GLY A 223 -13.03 3.84 -24.78
C GLY A 223 -13.28 3.10 -23.47
N GLU A 224 -14.04 2.00 -23.56
CA GLU A 224 -14.35 1.14 -22.42
C GLU A 224 -14.22 -0.33 -22.84
N VAL A 225 -13.92 -1.20 -21.89
CA VAL A 225 -13.98 -2.66 -22.07
C VAL A 225 -15.15 -3.24 -21.30
N LEU A 226 -15.93 -4.10 -21.94
CA LEU A 226 -16.94 -4.94 -21.30
C LEU A 226 -16.29 -6.28 -20.93
N LEU A 227 -16.40 -6.68 -19.67
CA LEU A 227 -15.81 -7.90 -19.15
C LEU A 227 -16.81 -9.06 -19.08
N SER A 228 -16.27 -10.26 -18.85
CA SER A 228 -17.05 -11.51 -18.79
C SER A 228 -18.13 -11.53 -17.70
N ASN A 229 -17.90 -10.80 -16.59
CA ASN A 229 -18.84 -10.66 -15.48
C ASN A 229 -19.89 -9.55 -15.67
N GLY A 230 -19.80 -8.79 -16.78
CA GLY A 230 -20.70 -7.68 -17.11
C GLY A 230 -20.21 -6.30 -16.66
N ASP A 231 -19.07 -6.21 -15.95
CA ASP A 231 -18.50 -4.93 -15.57
C ASP A 231 -17.94 -4.18 -16.78
N GLN A 232 -18.09 -2.85 -16.79
CA GLN A 232 -17.53 -1.96 -17.79
C GLN A 232 -16.42 -1.12 -17.15
N LEU A 233 -15.23 -1.15 -17.73
CA LEU A 233 -14.08 -0.41 -17.24
C LEU A 233 -13.58 0.59 -18.26
N ARG A 234 -13.27 1.81 -17.81
CA ARG A 234 -12.70 2.87 -18.65
C ARG A 234 -11.24 2.57 -18.99
N VAL A 235 -10.89 2.87 -20.25
CA VAL A 235 -9.51 2.80 -20.73
C VAL A 235 -8.93 4.20 -20.79
N SER A 236 -7.74 4.42 -20.23
CA SER A 236 -7.07 5.71 -20.34
C SER A 236 -6.58 5.94 -21.78
N ARG A 237 -6.58 7.20 -22.23
CA ARG A 237 -6.16 7.57 -23.60
C ARG A 237 -4.79 6.99 -23.96
N ASN A 238 -3.85 7.04 -23.04
CA ASN A 238 -2.46 6.58 -23.25
C ASN A 238 -2.32 5.06 -23.29
N ARG A 239 -3.34 4.28 -22.89
CA ARG A 239 -3.32 2.82 -22.88
C ARG A 239 -4.17 2.19 -23.99
N LYS A 240 -4.91 3.04 -24.73
CA LYS A 240 -5.80 2.61 -25.78
C LYS A 240 -5.09 1.87 -26.91
N ASP A 241 -3.99 2.44 -27.39
CA ASP A 241 -3.27 1.87 -28.53
C ASP A 241 -2.60 0.54 -28.17
N GLU A 242 -2.07 0.42 -26.95
CA GLU A 242 -1.51 -0.82 -26.42
C GLU A 242 -2.58 -1.91 -26.32
N LEU A 243 -3.76 -1.59 -25.76
CA LEU A 243 -4.88 -2.51 -25.66
C LEU A 243 -5.35 -2.98 -27.05
N LEU A 244 -5.56 -2.06 -27.99
CA LEU A 244 -6.02 -2.39 -29.35
C LEU A 244 -5.00 -3.24 -30.12
N ALA A 245 -3.69 -3.02 -29.91
CA ALA A 245 -2.64 -3.84 -30.49
C ALA A 245 -2.67 -5.29 -29.98
N ILE A 246 -3.14 -5.50 -28.75
CA ILE A 246 -3.30 -6.85 -28.17
C ILE A 246 -4.58 -7.53 -28.65
N LEU A 247 -5.71 -6.80 -28.71
CA LEU A 247 -7.01 -7.34 -29.11
C LEU A 247 -7.11 -7.66 -30.61
N ASN A 248 -6.25 -7.06 -31.45
CA ASN A 248 -6.22 -7.28 -32.90
C ASN A 248 -5.22 -8.39 -33.32
N ARG A 249 -4.62 -9.10 -32.37
CA ARG A 249 -3.76 -10.28 -32.62
C ARG A 249 -4.56 -11.56 -32.55
#